data_d06e036767ca0d332a03878ffda8e116
#
_entry.id   d06e036767ca0d332a03878ffda8e116
#
_cell.length_a   1.000
_cell.length_b   1.000
_cell.length_c   1.000
_cell.angle_alpha   90.00
_cell.angle_beta   90.00
_cell.angle_gamma   90.00
#
_symmetry.space_group_name_H-M   'P 1'
#
loop_
_entity.id
_entity.type
_entity.pdbx_description
1 polymer ?
#
loop_
_entity_poly.entity_id
_entity_poly.type
_entity_poly.pdbx_seq_one_letter_code
_entity_poly.pdbx_strand_id
1 'polypeptide(L)'
;TAPAPAAPKTAAPLPTSRSQSFGRVLTIVNDDCALLDREGQLCVLSLTVAERWLKQAQLLPVEGTPCSQPLLIPVRLKVSAEERAVLTRAATMLSEMGIEFQSDAHHVTIRAVPLPLRQQNLQNLIPELIGYLAQQTTFSVAESAQWIARRLGSERPQWNIAQAVALLTDVERLCPHLVNAPPGGLLQCVDITPAMKALKDD
;
A
#
# COMPACT_ATOMS: atom_id res chain seq x y z
N THR A 1 7.63 -67.52 17.61
CA THR A 1 8.11 -66.11 17.51
C THR A 1 7.11 -65.32 16.72
N ALA A 2 6.26 -64.50 17.41
CA ALA A 2 5.28 -63.61 16.79
C ALA A 2 5.91 -62.27 16.45
N PRO A 3 5.57 -61.65 15.30
CA PRO A 3 6.06 -60.31 14.98
C PRO A 3 5.29 -59.25 15.76
N ALA A 4 6.01 -58.23 16.25
CA ALA A 4 5.48 -57.08 16.97
C ALA A 4 4.62 -56.19 16.08
N PRO A 5 3.58 -55.49 16.62
CA PRO A 5 2.73 -54.61 15.84
C PRO A 5 3.49 -53.33 15.51
N ALA A 6 3.38 -52.94 14.25
CA ALA A 6 3.95 -51.67 13.73
C ALA A 6 3.25 -50.46 14.37
N ALA A 7 4.05 -49.52 14.85
CA ALA A 7 3.60 -48.23 15.38
C ALA A 7 2.87 -47.39 14.32
N PRO A 8 1.84 -46.60 14.69
CA PRO A 8 1.16 -45.77 13.74
C PRO A 8 2.09 -44.60 13.28
N LYS A 9 2.25 -44.50 11.97
CA LYS A 9 2.94 -43.36 11.38
C LYS A 9 2.14 -42.06 11.69
N THR A 10 2.73 -41.21 12.52
CA THR A 10 2.26 -39.85 12.75
C THR A 10 2.25 -39.15 11.40
N ALA A 11 1.06 -38.81 10.90
CA ALA A 11 0.91 -38.02 9.71
C ALA A 11 1.53 -36.64 9.98
N ALA A 12 2.52 -36.28 9.16
CA ALA A 12 3.07 -34.93 9.17
C ALA A 12 1.94 -33.92 8.91
N PRO A 13 1.89 -32.76 9.60
CA PRO A 13 0.91 -31.75 9.31
C PRO A 13 1.09 -31.28 7.86
N LEU A 14 -0.01 -31.36 7.09
CA LEU A 14 -0.09 -30.79 5.75
C LEU A 14 0.33 -29.32 5.82
N PRO A 15 1.18 -28.85 4.89
CA PRO A 15 1.49 -27.42 4.84
C PRO A 15 0.19 -26.67 4.64
N THR A 16 -0.17 -25.82 5.59
CA THR A 16 -1.24 -24.85 5.44
C THR A 16 -0.88 -24.01 4.23
N SER A 17 -1.61 -24.22 3.12
CA SER A 17 -1.47 -23.41 1.92
C SER A 17 -1.77 -21.95 2.33
N ARG A 18 -0.73 -21.12 2.35
CA ARG A 18 -0.89 -19.69 2.58
C ARG A 18 -1.77 -19.15 1.47
N SER A 19 -2.89 -18.55 1.83
CA SER A 19 -3.75 -17.89 0.87
C SER A 19 -2.94 -16.82 0.12
N GLN A 20 -3.01 -16.81 -1.20
CA GLN A 20 -2.34 -15.83 -2.06
C GLN A 20 -3.28 -14.70 -2.48
N SER A 21 -4.55 -14.77 -2.09
CA SER A 21 -5.61 -13.84 -2.47
C SER A 21 -6.45 -13.42 -1.27
N PHE A 22 -6.96 -12.18 -1.32
CA PHE A 22 -7.97 -11.70 -0.37
C PHE A 22 -9.32 -12.40 -0.53
N GLY A 23 -9.58 -13.02 -1.69
CA GLY A 23 -10.81 -13.67 -2.04
C GLY A 23 -11.48 -13.04 -3.25
N ARG A 24 -12.67 -13.52 -3.58
CA ARG A 24 -13.45 -13.05 -4.72
C ARG A 24 -14.30 -11.84 -4.34
N VAL A 25 -14.18 -10.74 -5.10
CA VAL A 25 -15.04 -9.56 -4.95
C VAL A 25 -16.45 -9.89 -5.39
N LEU A 26 -17.42 -9.72 -4.48
CA LEU A 26 -18.84 -9.95 -4.74
C LEU A 26 -19.56 -8.67 -5.15
N THR A 27 -19.33 -7.60 -4.40
CA THR A 27 -19.92 -6.27 -4.65
C THR A 27 -19.16 -5.17 -3.93
N ILE A 28 -19.48 -3.93 -4.25
CA ILE A 28 -18.98 -2.74 -3.56
C ILE A 28 -20.06 -2.25 -2.60
N VAL A 29 -19.65 -1.91 -1.40
CA VAL A 29 -20.48 -1.40 -0.31
C VAL A 29 -19.99 -0.02 0.10
N ASN A 30 -20.90 0.94 0.28
CA ASN A 30 -20.57 2.32 0.69
C ASN A 30 -19.47 2.97 -0.16
N ASP A 31 -19.45 2.70 -1.46
CA ASP A 31 -18.57 3.28 -2.47
C ASP A 31 -17.06 3.00 -2.30
N ASP A 32 -16.60 2.59 -1.13
CA ASP A 32 -15.16 2.44 -0.78
C ASP A 32 -14.80 1.09 -0.14
N CYS A 33 -15.77 0.20 0.05
CA CYS A 33 -15.55 -1.12 0.62
C CYS A 33 -15.91 -2.23 -0.36
N ALA A 34 -15.10 -3.28 -0.44
CA ALA A 34 -15.41 -4.49 -1.17
C ALA A 34 -15.95 -5.56 -0.21
N LEU A 35 -17.10 -6.15 -0.54
CA LEU A 35 -17.57 -7.40 0.06
C LEU A 35 -16.91 -8.56 -0.67
N LEU A 36 -16.24 -9.44 0.07
CA LEU A 36 -15.45 -10.55 -0.46
C LEU A 36 -16.01 -11.90 0.01
N ASP A 37 -15.91 -12.90 -0.86
CA ASP A 37 -15.95 -14.30 -0.49
C ASP A 37 -14.50 -14.81 -0.35
N ARG A 38 -14.10 -15.08 0.87
CA ARG A 38 -12.77 -15.60 1.21
C ARG A 38 -12.92 -17.01 1.78
N GLU A 39 -12.70 -18.01 0.93
CA GLU A 39 -12.78 -19.43 1.33
C GLU A 39 -14.12 -19.80 2.01
N GLY A 40 -15.23 -19.25 1.50
CA GLY A 40 -16.57 -19.48 2.05
C GLY A 40 -16.94 -18.57 3.23
N GLN A 41 -16.08 -17.64 3.63
CA GLN A 41 -16.34 -16.64 4.64
C GLN A 41 -16.53 -15.26 4.02
N LEU A 42 -17.59 -14.54 4.44
CA LEU A 42 -17.79 -13.16 4.00
C LEU A 42 -16.88 -12.22 4.77
N CYS A 43 -16.17 -11.37 4.05
CA CYS A 43 -15.30 -10.35 4.60
C CYS A 43 -15.55 -9.01 3.93
N VAL A 44 -15.35 -7.92 4.65
CA VAL A 44 -15.38 -6.56 4.13
C VAL A 44 -13.95 -6.01 4.12
N LEU A 45 -13.54 -5.44 2.99
CA LEU A 45 -12.20 -4.88 2.80
C LEU A 45 -12.32 -3.40 2.41
N SER A 46 -11.54 -2.55 3.11
CA SER A 46 -11.44 -1.14 2.76
C SER A 46 -10.55 -0.92 1.55
N LEU A 47 -11.13 -0.48 0.44
CA LEU A 47 -10.39 -0.17 -0.79
C LEU A 47 -9.49 1.05 -0.63
N THR A 48 -9.90 2.03 0.15
CA THR A 48 -9.09 3.21 0.48
C THR A 48 -7.83 2.83 1.26
N VAL A 49 -7.95 1.93 2.22
CA VAL A 49 -6.78 1.42 2.97
C VAL A 49 -5.88 0.57 2.09
N ALA A 50 -6.47 -0.31 1.25
CA ALA A 50 -5.72 -1.12 0.30
C ALA A 50 -4.94 -0.25 -0.71
N GLU A 51 -5.57 0.79 -1.26
CA GLU A 51 -4.92 1.75 -2.17
C GLU A 51 -3.75 2.47 -1.50
N ARG A 52 -3.89 2.87 -0.25
CA ARG A 52 -2.80 3.50 0.52
C ARG A 52 -1.61 2.56 0.70
N TRP A 53 -1.84 1.29 1.01
CA TRP A 53 -0.78 0.29 1.10
C TRP A 53 -0.09 0.06 -0.25
N LEU A 54 -0.85 0.01 -1.34
CA LEU A 54 -0.29 -0.09 -2.69
C LEU A 54 0.60 1.11 -3.01
N LYS A 55 0.13 2.32 -2.77
CA LYS A 55 0.90 3.56 -3.00
C LYS A 55 2.18 3.58 -2.15
N GLN A 56 2.10 3.16 -0.90
CA GLN A 56 3.29 3.04 -0.04
C GLN A 56 4.31 2.05 -0.61
N ALA A 57 3.86 0.88 -1.06
CA ALA A 57 4.74 -0.11 -1.66
C ALA A 57 5.39 0.39 -2.97
N GLN A 58 4.65 1.15 -3.78
CA GLN A 58 5.15 1.74 -5.02
C GLN A 58 6.14 2.90 -4.80
N LEU A 59 6.22 3.45 -3.60
CA LEU A 59 7.22 4.45 -3.20
C LEU A 59 8.54 3.82 -2.74
N LEU A 60 8.57 2.51 -2.53
CA LEU A 60 9.77 1.79 -2.15
C LEU A 60 10.55 1.33 -3.39
N PRO A 61 11.89 1.36 -3.36
CA PRO A 61 12.69 0.86 -4.46
C PRO A 61 12.48 -0.65 -4.63
N VAL A 62 12.39 -1.12 -5.88
CA VAL A 62 12.31 -2.55 -6.21
C VAL A 62 13.73 -3.03 -6.49
N GLU A 63 14.19 -4.04 -5.75
CA GLU A 63 15.55 -4.59 -5.90
C GLU A 63 16.66 -3.51 -5.85
N GLY A 64 16.44 -2.46 -5.04
CA GLY A 64 17.36 -1.33 -4.92
C GLY A 64 17.34 -0.37 -6.11
N THR A 65 16.45 -0.56 -7.08
CA THR A 65 16.31 0.33 -8.24
C THR A 65 15.16 1.31 -8.00
N PRO A 66 15.40 2.64 -8.09
CA PRO A 66 14.35 3.64 -7.98
C PRO A 66 13.35 3.51 -9.14
N CYS A 67 12.06 3.58 -8.83
CA CYS A 67 10.98 3.60 -9.82
C CYS A 67 10.63 5.03 -10.23
N SER A 68 11.58 5.75 -10.81
CA SER A 68 11.41 7.15 -11.23
C SER A 68 10.76 7.26 -12.61
N GLN A 69 9.81 8.19 -12.75
CA GLN A 69 9.16 8.49 -14.01
C GLN A 69 9.24 10.01 -14.29
N PRO A 70 9.71 10.41 -15.48
CA PRO A 70 9.83 11.82 -15.82
C PRO A 70 8.47 12.50 -15.86
N LEU A 71 8.42 13.72 -15.36
CA LEU A 71 7.27 14.60 -15.49
C LEU A 71 7.28 15.24 -16.90
N LEU A 72 6.09 15.32 -17.51
CA LEU A 72 5.93 16.03 -18.78
C LEU A 72 6.26 17.52 -18.63
N ILE A 73 5.87 18.10 -17.50
CA ILE A 73 6.17 19.46 -17.13
C ILE A 73 6.85 19.42 -15.76
N PRO A 74 8.15 19.80 -15.68
CA PRO A 74 8.84 19.90 -14.40
C PRO A 74 8.16 20.91 -13.47
N VAL A 75 8.11 20.60 -12.18
CA VAL A 75 7.50 21.45 -11.17
C VAL A 75 8.59 22.29 -10.50
N ARG A 76 8.52 23.60 -10.64
CA ARG A 76 9.45 24.55 -10.03
C ARG A 76 8.83 25.19 -8.80
N LEU A 77 9.57 25.15 -7.68
CA LEU A 77 9.16 25.65 -6.38
C LEU A 77 10.21 26.60 -5.84
N LYS A 78 9.76 27.71 -5.24
CA LYS A 78 10.64 28.59 -4.48
C LYS A 78 10.95 27.96 -3.13
N VAL A 79 12.22 27.97 -2.74
CA VAL A 79 12.69 27.38 -1.48
C VAL A 79 13.63 28.36 -0.75
N SER A 80 13.58 28.32 0.58
CA SER A 80 14.53 29.03 1.42
C SER A 80 15.90 28.33 1.46
N ALA A 81 16.89 28.98 2.04
CA ALA A 81 18.20 28.36 2.25
C ALA A 81 18.12 27.13 3.18
N GLU A 82 17.28 27.19 4.22
CA GLU A 82 17.04 26.11 5.17
C GLU A 82 16.34 24.94 4.48
N GLU A 83 15.31 25.17 3.71
CA GLU A 83 14.59 24.14 2.95
C GLU A 83 15.51 23.44 1.93
N ARG A 84 16.35 24.20 1.25
CA ARG A 84 17.36 23.65 0.34
C ARG A 84 18.39 22.79 1.08
N ALA A 85 18.82 23.19 2.26
CA ALA A 85 19.72 22.40 3.08
C ALA A 85 19.10 21.07 3.49
N VAL A 86 17.79 21.05 3.83
CA VAL A 86 17.04 19.81 4.11
C VAL A 86 17.01 18.91 2.89
N LEU A 87 16.66 19.43 1.71
CA LEU A 87 16.64 18.67 0.45
C LEU A 87 18.00 18.10 0.10
N THR A 88 19.09 18.86 0.32
CA THR A 88 20.44 18.40 0.07
C THR A 88 20.82 17.22 0.99
N ARG A 89 20.47 17.29 2.26
CA ARG A 89 20.70 16.19 3.21
C ARG A 89 19.87 14.94 2.88
N ALA A 90 18.64 15.14 2.40
CA ALA A 90 17.72 14.06 2.05
C ALA A 90 17.88 13.55 0.60
N ALA A 91 18.79 14.13 -0.20
CA ALA A 91 18.89 13.89 -1.63
C ALA A 91 19.05 12.40 -1.99
N THR A 92 19.90 11.67 -1.28
CA THR A 92 20.11 10.23 -1.51
C THR A 92 18.83 9.44 -1.26
N MET A 93 18.18 9.67 -0.14
CA MET A 93 16.93 9.00 0.22
C MET A 93 15.80 9.33 -0.78
N LEU A 94 15.68 10.59 -1.20
CA LEU A 94 14.67 11.01 -2.20
C LEU A 94 14.94 10.36 -3.56
N SER A 95 16.20 10.26 -3.98
CA SER A 95 16.59 9.57 -5.20
C SER A 95 16.26 8.07 -5.15
N GLU A 96 16.50 7.40 -4.02
CA GLU A 96 16.12 6.01 -3.80
C GLU A 96 14.60 5.80 -3.92
N MET A 97 13.80 6.79 -3.53
CA MET A 97 12.33 6.78 -3.69
C MET A 97 11.88 7.15 -5.11
N GLY A 98 12.79 7.49 -6.01
CA GLY A 98 12.47 7.90 -7.37
C GLY A 98 12.05 9.37 -7.52
N ILE A 99 12.32 10.21 -6.52
CA ILE A 99 12.09 11.66 -6.59
C ILE A 99 13.38 12.33 -7.03
N GLU A 100 13.39 12.83 -8.28
CA GLU A 100 14.53 13.49 -8.87
C GLU A 100 14.31 14.99 -8.97
N PHE A 101 15.26 15.75 -8.46
CA PHE A 101 15.18 17.19 -8.48
C PHE A 101 16.53 17.85 -8.77
N GLN A 102 16.46 19.10 -9.19
CA GLN A 102 17.59 20.01 -9.29
C GLN A 102 17.32 21.26 -8.47
N SER A 103 18.31 21.78 -7.78
CA SER A 103 18.18 23.01 -7.01
C SER A 103 19.13 24.09 -7.52
N ASP A 104 18.64 25.32 -7.59
CA ASP A 104 19.45 26.54 -7.72
C ASP A 104 19.43 27.34 -6.40
N ALA A 105 19.90 28.58 -6.42
CA ALA A 105 20.00 29.40 -5.20
C ALA A 105 18.65 29.65 -4.50
N HIS A 106 17.55 29.66 -5.26
CA HIS A 106 16.23 30.09 -4.76
C HIS A 106 15.09 29.13 -5.10
N HIS A 107 15.34 28.12 -5.94
CA HIS A 107 14.30 27.21 -6.43
C HIS A 107 14.79 25.77 -6.39
N VAL A 108 13.81 24.87 -6.28
CA VAL A 108 13.94 23.46 -6.59
C VAL A 108 13.04 23.14 -7.77
N THR A 109 13.54 22.32 -8.70
CA THR A 109 12.79 21.84 -9.86
C THR A 109 12.69 20.33 -9.79
N ILE A 110 11.48 19.82 -9.57
CA ILE A 110 11.18 18.40 -9.59
C ILE A 110 11.05 17.94 -11.04
N ARG A 111 11.83 16.95 -11.45
CA ARG A 111 11.89 16.45 -12.84
C ARG A 111 11.25 15.10 -13.03
N ALA A 112 11.37 14.24 -12.04
CA ALA A 112 10.80 12.91 -12.07
C ALA A 112 10.32 12.49 -10.68
N VAL A 113 9.30 11.67 -10.64
CA VAL A 113 8.69 11.17 -9.40
C VAL A 113 8.25 9.71 -9.60
N PRO A 114 8.08 8.93 -8.52
CA PRO A 114 7.50 7.60 -8.61
C PRO A 114 6.02 7.67 -9.00
N LEU A 115 5.50 6.56 -9.51
CA LEU A 115 4.13 6.44 -10.04
C LEU A 115 3.04 7.05 -9.15
N PRO A 116 3.00 6.83 -7.81
CA PRO A 116 1.95 7.40 -6.97
C PRO A 116 1.92 8.93 -6.92
N LEU A 117 3.01 9.59 -7.28
CA LEU A 117 3.15 11.06 -7.22
C LEU A 117 2.86 11.76 -8.54
N ARG A 118 2.76 11.03 -9.66
CA ARG A 118 2.65 11.65 -10.99
C ARG A 118 1.43 12.55 -11.18
N GLN A 119 0.31 12.20 -10.55
CA GLN A 119 -0.95 12.93 -10.68
C GLN A 119 -1.29 13.77 -9.45
N GLN A 120 -0.37 13.85 -8.49
CA GLN A 120 -0.56 14.61 -7.26
C GLN A 120 -0.18 16.10 -7.45
N ASN A 121 -0.77 16.96 -6.63
CA ASN A 121 -0.37 18.36 -6.57
C ASN A 121 0.98 18.48 -5.84
N LEU A 122 2.07 18.42 -6.61
CA LEU A 122 3.44 18.48 -6.07
C LEU A 122 3.77 19.86 -5.49
N GLN A 123 3.12 20.92 -5.94
CA GLN A 123 3.31 22.27 -5.38
C GLN A 123 2.84 22.37 -3.92
N ASN A 124 1.89 21.52 -3.51
CA ASN A 124 1.45 21.43 -2.12
C ASN A 124 2.21 20.33 -1.36
N LEU A 125 2.41 19.18 -1.98
CA LEU A 125 3.01 18.01 -1.32
C LEU A 125 4.50 18.23 -0.99
N ILE A 126 5.28 18.79 -1.92
CA ILE A 126 6.74 18.93 -1.72
C ILE A 126 7.09 19.88 -0.56
N PRO A 127 6.47 21.06 -0.40
CA PRO A 127 6.70 21.87 0.79
C PRO A 127 6.35 21.16 2.11
N GLU A 128 5.26 20.40 2.15
CA GLU A 128 4.89 19.60 3.32
C GLU A 128 5.92 18.50 3.60
N LEU A 129 6.44 17.84 2.56
CA LEU A 129 7.49 16.84 2.68
C LEU A 129 8.79 17.46 3.22
N ILE A 130 9.18 18.62 2.73
CA ILE A 130 10.35 19.35 3.25
C ILE A 130 10.16 19.68 4.72
N GLY A 131 8.98 20.15 5.12
CA GLY A 131 8.64 20.43 6.53
C GLY A 131 8.71 19.18 7.41
N TYR A 132 8.26 18.04 6.92
CA TYR A 132 8.38 16.75 7.61
C TYR A 132 9.85 16.34 7.76
N LEU A 133 10.63 16.39 6.68
CA LEU A 133 12.04 16.01 6.68
C LEU A 133 12.88 16.93 7.56
N ALA A 134 12.54 18.21 7.66
CA ALA A 134 13.23 19.17 8.53
C ALA A 134 13.17 18.77 10.02
N GLN A 135 12.14 18.03 10.43
CA GLN A 135 11.96 17.56 11.80
C GLN A 135 12.67 16.22 12.07
N GLN A 136 13.20 15.56 11.03
CA GLN A 136 13.86 14.27 11.16
C GLN A 136 15.37 14.45 11.38
N THR A 137 15.91 13.68 12.29
CA THR A 137 17.38 13.61 12.51
C THR A 137 18.06 12.66 11.53
N THR A 138 17.36 11.59 11.17
CA THR A 138 17.79 10.59 10.18
C THR A 138 16.66 10.39 9.14
N PHE A 139 17.04 10.07 7.92
CA PHE A 139 16.08 9.86 6.83
C PHE A 139 15.91 8.37 6.55
N SER A 140 14.65 7.92 6.57
CA SER A 140 14.25 6.55 6.26
C SER A 140 13.32 6.55 5.06
N VAL A 141 13.64 5.75 4.05
CA VAL A 141 12.78 5.52 2.88
C VAL A 141 11.42 4.98 3.32
N ALA A 142 11.39 3.98 4.22
CA ALA A 142 10.16 3.35 4.67
C ALA A 142 9.23 4.32 5.41
N GLU A 143 9.77 5.11 6.34
CA GLU A 143 9.00 6.11 7.09
C GLU A 143 8.50 7.24 6.20
N SER A 144 9.33 7.70 5.28
CA SER A 144 8.96 8.74 4.30
C SER A 144 7.88 8.23 3.34
N ALA A 145 7.98 7.00 2.86
CA ALA A 145 6.95 6.37 2.03
C ALA A 145 5.61 6.26 2.76
N GLN A 146 5.64 5.85 4.02
CA GLN A 146 4.44 5.79 4.87
C GLN A 146 3.82 7.18 5.07
N TRP A 147 4.65 8.17 5.36
CA TRP A 147 4.20 9.56 5.56
C TRP A 147 3.56 10.12 4.29
N ILE A 148 4.19 9.93 3.13
CA ILE A 148 3.65 10.36 1.84
C ILE A 148 2.33 9.65 1.55
N ALA A 149 2.30 8.31 1.65
CA ALA A 149 1.11 7.51 1.31
C ALA A 149 -0.13 7.91 2.12
N ARG A 150 0.04 8.34 3.37
CA ARG A 150 -1.05 8.84 4.21
C ARG A 150 -1.62 10.19 3.75
N ARG A 151 -0.83 10.98 3.00
CA ARG A 151 -1.25 12.27 2.47
C ARG A 151 -1.83 12.20 1.07
N LEU A 152 -1.57 11.11 0.35
CA LEU A 152 -2.16 10.89 -0.95
C LEU A 152 -3.63 10.53 -0.77
N GLY A 153 -4.52 11.34 -1.30
CA GLY A 153 -5.95 11.04 -1.36
C GLY A 153 -6.25 9.85 -2.26
N SER A 154 -7.44 9.27 -2.12
CA SER A 154 -7.95 8.35 -3.14
C SER A 154 -8.20 9.11 -4.43
N GLU A 155 -7.75 8.57 -5.55
CA GLU A 155 -8.01 9.15 -6.87
C GLU A 155 -9.44 8.90 -7.33
N ARG A 156 -10.19 8.06 -6.61
CA ARG A 156 -11.52 7.59 -6.98
C ARG A 156 -12.51 7.86 -5.87
N PRO A 157 -13.52 8.72 -6.13
CA PRO A 157 -14.59 8.96 -5.17
C PRO A 157 -15.51 7.73 -5.02
N GLN A 158 -15.59 6.90 -6.06
CA GLN A 158 -16.41 5.69 -6.09
C GLN A 158 -15.64 4.56 -6.78
N TRP A 159 -15.81 3.35 -6.27
CA TRP A 159 -15.22 2.14 -6.82
C TRP A 159 -16.28 1.29 -7.54
N ASN A 160 -15.87 0.62 -8.60
CA ASN A 160 -16.62 -0.50 -9.17
C ASN A 160 -15.87 -1.82 -8.97
N ILE A 161 -16.54 -2.93 -9.26
CA ILE A 161 -15.96 -4.28 -9.04
C ILE A 161 -14.68 -4.48 -9.84
N ALA A 162 -14.63 -4.06 -11.12
CA ALA A 162 -13.45 -4.22 -11.96
C ALA A 162 -12.25 -3.45 -11.42
N GLN A 163 -12.47 -2.24 -10.92
CA GLN A 163 -11.43 -1.42 -10.30
C GLN A 163 -10.95 -2.02 -8.98
N ALA A 164 -11.86 -2.55 -8.17
CA ALA A 164 -11.53 -3.23 -6.92
C ALA A 164 -10.69 -4.48 -7.18
N VAL A 165 -11.08 -5.31 -8.16
CA VAL A 165 -10.31 -6.50 -8.56
C VAL A 165 -8.90 -6.12 -9.02
N ALA A 166 -8.77 -5.09 -9.86
CA ALA A 166 -7.46 -4.61 -10.33
C ALA A 166 -6.60 -4.11 -9.17
N LEU A 167 -7.15 -3.32 -8.25
CA LEU A 167 -6.45 -2.86 -7.06
C LEU A 167 -5.95 -4.04 -6.21
N LEU A 168 -6.83 -4.97 -5.88
CA LEU A 168 -6.48 -6.11 -5.02
C LEU A 168 -5.45 -7.02 -5.67
N THR A 169 -5.50 -7.20 -6.97
CA THR A 169 -4.47 -7.94 -7.72
C THR A 169 -3.09 -7.29 -7.56
N ASP A 170 -3.01 -5.97 -7.66
CA ASP A 170 -1.76 -5.24 -7.46
C ASP A 170 -1.27 -5.30 -6.01
N VAL A 171 -2.19 -5.18 -5.03
CA VAL A 171 -1.86 -5.30 -3.61
C VAL A 171 -1.35 -6.71 -3.28
N GLU A 172 -2.00 -7.75 -3.78
CA GLU A 172 -1.59 -9.15 -3.59
C GLU A 172 -0.19 -9.40 -4.17
N ARG A 173 0.12 -8.79 -5.30
CA ARG A 173 1.41 -8.90 -5.97
C ARG A 173 2.53 -8.15 -5.24
N LEU A 174 2.31 -6.91 -4.82
CA LEU A 174 3.33 -6.05 -4.19
C LEU A 174 3.39 -6.19 -2.67
N CYS A 175 2.29 -6.56 -2.03
CA CYS A 175 2.15 -6.65 -0.58
C CYS A 175 1.56 -8.01 -0.16
N PRO A 176 2.14 -9.16 -0.56
CA PRO A 176 1.56 -10.48 -0.29
C PRO A 176 1.39 -10.77 1.21
N HIS A 177 2.18 -10.14 2.06
CA HIS A 177 2.08 -10.27 3.52
C HIS A 177 0.75 -9.75 4.07
N LEU A 178 0.08 -8.79 3.41
CA LEU A 178 -1.21 -8.25 3.84
C LEU A 178 -2.35 -9.26 3.70
N VAL A 179 -2.22 -10.22 2.80
CA VAL A 179 -3.23 -11.29 2.61
C VAL A 179 -3.27 -12.22 3.81
N ASN A 180 -2.10 -12.58 4.34
CA ASN A 180 -1.97 -13.55 5.43
C ASN A 180 -2.05 -12.91 6.82
N ALA A 181 -1.64 -11.66 6.94
CA ALA A 181 -1.66 -10.88 8.18
C ALA A 181 -2.18 -9.47 7.89
N PRO A 182 -3.48 -9.30 7.58
CA PRO A 182 -4.04 -7.99 7.29
C PRO A 182 -3.95 -7.08 8.51
N PRO A 183 -3.45 -5.84 8.33
CA PRO A 183 -3.40 -4.87 9.43
C PRO A 183 -4.82 -4.43 9.80
N GLY A 184 -4.96 -3.88 11.01
CA GLY A 184 -6.22 -3.31 11.45
C GLY A 184 -6.75 -2.25 10.48
N GLY A 185 -8.05 -2.29 10.21
CA GLY A 185 -8.73 -1.39 9.29
C GLY A 185 -8.67 -1.79 7.81
N LEU A 186 -7.94 -2.85 7.43
CA LEU A 186 -7.93 -3.32 6.04
C LEU A 186 -9.04 -4.34 5.76
N LEU A 187 -9.11 -5.40 6.53
CA LEU A 187 -10.01 -6.53 6.31
C LEU A 187 -10.71 -6.92 7.60
N GLN A 188 -12.03 -7.11 7.53
CA GLN A 188 -12.85 -7.59 8.63
C GLN A 188 -13.80 -8.67 8.14
N CYS A 189 -13.73 -9.86 8.74
CA CYS A 189 -14.68 -10.92 8.44
C CYS A 189 -15.98 -10.73 9.22
N VAL A 190 -17.09 -11.08 8.57
CA VAL A 190 -18.45 -10.90 9.07
C VAL A 190 -19.01 -12.23 9.52
N ASP A 191 -19.51 -12.31 10.74
CA ASP A 191 -20.26 -13.47 11.22
C ASP A 191 -21.72 -13.37 10.77
N ILE A 192 -22.09 -14.20 9.81
CA ILE A 192 -23.46 -14.30 9.27
C ILE A 192 -24.32 -15.36 9.98
N THR A 193 -23.75 -16.06 10.97
CA THR A 193 -24.47 -17.14 11.68
C THR A 193 -25.78 -16.67 12.31
N PRO A 194 -25.87 -15.48 12.96
CA PRO A 194 -27.12 -14.99 13.51
C PRO A 194 -28.22 -14.81 12.46
N ALA A 195 -27.86 -14.25 11.27
CA ALA A 195 -28.78 -14.06 10.16
C ALA A 195 -29.28 -15.39 9.59
N MET A 196 -28.37 -16.38 9.45
CA MET A 196 -28.72 -17.72 9.00
C MET A 196 -29.63 -18.46 9.97
N LYS A 197 -29.45 -18.30 11.27
CA LYS A 197 -30.33 -18.86 12.29
C LYS A 197 -31.75 -18.29 12.19
N ALA A 198 -31.85 -16.96 12.05
CA ALA A 198 -33.15 -16.28 11.93
C ALA A 198 -33.98 -16.75 10.71
N LEU A 199 -33.35 -17.29 9.65
CA LEU A 199 -34.03 -17.84 8.49
C LEU A 199 -34.47 -19.29 8.65
N LYS A 200 -34.06 -19.97 9.72
CA LYS A 200 -34.41 -21.38 9.98
C LYS A 200 -35.46 -21.57 11.08
N ASP A 201 -35.84 -20.50 11.76
CA ASP A 201 -36.80 -20.53 12.86
C ASP A 201 -38.27 -20.34 12.40
N ASP A 202 -38.60 -20.62 11.11
CA ASP A 202 -39.97 -20.72 10.58
C ASP A 202 -40.45 -22.18 10.51
#